data_f461f53cbf9b1de6e4dbd69156edaccc
#
_entry.id   f461f53cbf9b1de6e4dbd69156edaccc
#
_cell.length_a   1.000
_cell.length_b   1.000
_cell.length_c   1.000
_cell.angle_alpha   90.00
_cell.angle_beta   90.00
_cell.angle_gamma   90.00
#
_symmetry.space_group_name_H-M   'P 1'
#
loop_
_entity.id
_entity.type
_entity.pdbx_description
1 polymer ?
#
loop_
_entity_poly.entity_id
_entity_poly.type
_entity_poly.pdbx_seq_one_letter_code
_entity_poly.pdbx_strand_id
1 'polypeptide(L)'
;MKEIHILVTGVGRRIELLQAFRQAALNLNINLKIYGADMSGTAPALAYCDYTRKVCAMHDSRYIQELVDICKKDKIDLVMPTIDTDLLILSRSVEVFKNIGTKVLISKLDKILICRDKNNTGKFFESCGLKAPKTYNNYKEYFGPYPCFIKPKDGSSSINAFKVEDKEELSVYAGQIEDYIIQPFISGREFTIDIFCDFDGNPIYITPRERTQVRAGEVLKTQIYMDEIMINEAKVLCKAFKPCGPMTVQLIQDKNTGENYYIEINPRYGGGAPLSMKSGARSAEALLRLLCGEKVEYQRNSSCNGAIYSRFDQSVCISEGDDTQPIKGVIFDLDDTLYSEKQYVKSGYKKIGEYLGRSDAAEKLYKFFEEGKLAIDEYLSEIHENDKKVECLKIYRNQLPEIELYDGVIELIEKLKVKGIKVGIITDGRPEGQRSKLKILGLDKIIEDIIITDELGGIQFRKPCDIAFRVMQRKWGIPFEQIIYVGDNLNKDFQACRQLGMRWKYFRNEDGLYFNILRKI
;
A
#
# COMPACT_ATOMS: atom_id res chain seq x y z
N MET A 1 15.33 15.10 -0.71
CA MET A 1 14.53 13.87 -0.99
C MET A 1 13.79 14.10 -2.29
N LYS A 2 13.79 13.16 -3.24
CA LYS A 2 13.00 13.29 -4.48
C LYS A 2 11.53 13.07 -4.16
N GLU A 3 10.65 13.93 -4.68
CA GLU A 3 9.22 13.78 -4.54
C GLU A 3 8.64 13.16 -5.81
N ILE A 4 7.70 12.21 -5.65
CA ILE A 4 7.02 11.53 -6.77
C ILE A 4 5.53 11.46 -6.45
N HIS A 5 4.68 11.88 -7.40
CA HIS A 5 3.24 11.86 -7.30
C HIS A 5 2.66 10.80 -8.24
N ILE A 6 1.94 9.82 -7.70
CA ILE A 6 1.31 8.73 -8.50
C ILE A 6 -0.21 8.81 -8.33
N LEU A 7 -0.92 8.90 -9.45
CA LEU A 7 -2.38 8.74 -9.50
C LEU A 7 -2.74 7.29 -9.84
N VAL A 8 -3.38 6.60 -8.93
CA VAL A 8 -3.83 5.21 -9.09
C VAL A 8 -5.30 5.21 -9.47
N THR A 9 -5.63 4.78 -10.70
CA THR A 9 -7.02 4.72 -11.17
C THR A 9 -7.66 3.36 -10.90
N GLY A 10 -8.98 3.37 -10.62
CA GLY A 10 -9.71 2.16 -10.24
C GLY A 10 -9.11 1.51 -9.00
N VAL A 11 -8.77 2.32 -8.00
CA VAL A 11 -7.97 1.87 -6.85
C VAL A 11 -8.64 0.74 -6.06
N GLY A 12 -9.98 0.72 -5.99
CA GLY A 12 -10.80 -0.38 -5.49
C GLY A 12 -10.28 -1.02 -4.19
N ARG A 13 -9.80 -2.27 -4.29
CA ARG A 13 -9.27 -3.08 -3.17
C ARG A 13 -7.74 -3.24 -3.22
N ARG A 14 -6.99 -2.36 -3.88
CA ARG A 14 -5.54 -2.50 -4.14
C ARG A 14 -4.65 -2.11 -2.94
N ILE A 15 -5.10 -2.34 -1.71
CA ILE A 15 -4.41 -1.96 -0.46
C ILE A 15 -2.98 -2.50 -0.42
N GLU A 16 -2.79 -3.82 -0.65
CA GLU A 16 -1.45 -4.44 -0.62
C GLU A 16 -0.50 -3.83 -1.67
N LEU A 17 -1.02 -3.42 -2.82
CA LEU A 17 -0.22 -2.75 -3.85
C LEU A 17 0.26 -1.38 -3.37
N LEU A 18 -0.64 -0.59 -2.78
CA LEU A 18 -0.29 0.73 -2.22
C LEU A 18 0.75 0.60 -1.10
N GLN A 19 0.58 -0.37 -0.21
CA GLN A 19 1.54 -0.66 0.87
C GLN A 19 2.92 -1.05 0.30
N ALA A 20 2.96 -1.86 -0.77
CA ALA A 20 4.22 -2.21 -1.44
C ALA A 20 4.94 -0.98 -2.02
N PHE A 21 4.19 -0.02 -2.60
CA PHE A 21 4.76 1.24 -3.09
C PHE A 21 5.27 2.13 -1.95
N ARG A 22 4.56 2.20 -0.82
CA ARG A 22 5.03 2.95 0.35
C ARG A 22 6.30 2.37 0.93
N GLN A 23 6.36 1.04 1.07
CA GLN A 23 7.58 0.39 1.54
C GLN A 23 8.75 0.59 0.58
N ALA A 24 8.50 0.52 -0.74
CA ALA A 24 9.49 0.82 -1.76
C ALA A 24 10.03 2.25 -1.66
N ALA A 25 9.15 3.21 -1.44
CA ALA A 25 9.53 4.62 -1.28
C ALA A 25 10.40 4.85 -0.03
N LEU A 26 10.04 4.21 1.10
CA LEU A 26 10.85 4.24 2.32
C LEU A 26 12.26 3.65 2.07
N ASN A 27 12.34 2.48 1.42
CA ASN A 27 13.61 1.84 1.11
C ASN A 27 14.52 2.70 0.22
N LEU A 28 13.92 3.51 -0.66
CA LEU A 28 14.63 4.37 -1.62
C LEU A 28 14.80 5.82 -1.14
N ASN A 29 14.32 6.15 0.05
CA ASN A 29 14.29 7.52 0.59
C ASN A 29 13.63 8.53 -0.39
N ILE A 30 12.43 8.14 -0.90
CA ILE A 30 11.60 8.94 -1.81
C ILE A 30 10.37 9.44 -1.06
N ASN A 31 10.03 10.72 -1.19
CA ASN A 31 8.76 11.28 -0.74
C ASN A 31 7.67 10.91 -1.76
N LEU A 32 6.97 9.81 -1.54
CA LEU A 32 5.91 9.32 -2.43
C LEU A 32 4.55 9.84 -1.97
N LYS A 33 3.83 10.51 -2.88
CA LYS A 33 2.44 10.92 -2.70
C LYS A 33 1.54 10.05 -3.59
N ILE A 34 0.60 9.33 -2.97
CA ILE A 34 -0.33 8.45 -3.68
C ILE A 34 -1.71 9.10 -3.72
N TYR A 35 -2.19 9.35 -4.92
CA TYR A 35 -3.53 9.85 -5.21
C TYR A 35 -4.40 8.68 -5.67
N GLY A 36 -5.49 8.38 -4.96
CA GLY A 36 -6.41 7.32 -5.34
C GLY A 36 -7.60 7.89 -6.09
N ALA A 37 -7.84 7.44 -7.31
CA ALA A 37 -9.03 7.79 -8.09
C ALA A 37 -9.97 6.59 -8.20
N ASP A 38 -11.23 6.78 -7.81
CA ASP A 38 -12.28 5.76 -7.91
C ASP A 38 -13.65 6.40 -8.13
N MET A 39 -14.54 5.68 -8.80
CA MET A 39 -15.94 6.08 -8.97
C MET A 39 -16.68 6.02 -7.62
N SER A 40 -16.35 5.03 -6.79
CA SER A 40 -16.89 4.86 -5.45
C SER A 40 -16.08 5.66 -4.44
N GLY A 41 -16.70 6.62 -3.77
CA GLY A 41 -16.08 7.32 -2.63
C GLY A 41 -15.78 6.43 -1.42
N THR A 42 -16.26 5.17 -1.43
CA THR A 42 -16.12 4.19 -0.35
C THR A 42 -15.21 3.01 -0.72
N ALA A 43 -14.44 3.11 -1.80
CA ALA A 43 -13.47 2.08 -2.16
C ALA A 43 -12.43 1.94 -1.03
N PRO A 44 -12.20 0.72 -0.48
CA PRO A 44 -11.38 0.54 0.73
C PRO A 44 -9.93 1.00 0.56
N ALA A 45 -9.35 0.89 -0.62
CA ALA A 45 -7.98 1.34 -0.86
C ALA A 45 -7.81 2.87 -0.82
N LEU A 46 -8.90 3.64 -0.96
CA LEU A 46 -8.85 5.10 -0.79
C LEU A 46 -8.39 5.50 0.61
N ALA A 47 -8.69 4.68 1.63
CA ALA A 47 -8.22 4.92 3.00
C ALA A 47 -6.69 4.80 3.15
N TYR A 48 -6.01 4.23 2.17
CA TYR A 48 -4.55 4.05 2.14
C TYR A 48 -3.83 5.00 1.16
N CYS A 49 -4.55 5.94 0.56
CA CYS A 49 -3.98 6.98 -0.29
C CYS A 49 -3.76 8.29 0.49
N ASP A 50 -2.79 9.10 0.11
CA ASP A 50 -2.58 10.42 0.71
C ASP A 50 -3.71 11.38 0.32
N TYR A 51 -4.17 11.27 -0.94
CA TYR A 51 -5.26 12.07 -1.46
C TYR A 51 -6.27 11.18 -2.20
N THR A 52 -7.56 11.52 -2.06
CA THR A 52 -8.63 10.85 -2.79
C THR A 52 -9.22 11.76 -3.85
N ARG A 53 -9.56 11.17 -4.98
CA ARG A 53 -10.25 11.85 -6.08
C ARG A 53 -11.43 10.99 -6.50
N LYS A 54 -12.65 11.49 -6.32
CA LYS A 54 -13.84 10.87 -6.92
C LYS A 54 -13.87 11.27 -8.38
N VAL A 55 -14.02 10.28 -9.26
CA VAL A 55 -14.09 10.46 -10.72
C VAL A 55 -15.38 9.84 -11.23
N CYS A 56 -15.82 10.28 -12.41
CA CYS A 56 -16.97 9.67 -13.09
C CYS A 56 -16.65 8.24 -13.57
N ALA A 57 -17.65 7.55 -14.06
CA ALA A 57 -17.48 6.22 -14.62
C ALA A 57 -16.58 6.27 -15.87
N MET A 58 -15.76 5.23 -16.10
CA MET A 58 -14.77 5.17 -17.18
C MET A 58 -15.37 5.29 -18.60
N HIS A 59 -16.63 4.93 -18.79
CA HIS A 59 -17.33 5.08 -20.06
C HIS A 59 -17.96 6.49 -20.24
N ASP A 60 -17.90 7.34 -19.22
CA ASP A 60 -18.32 8.74 -19.34
C ASP A 60 -17.28 9.52 -20.15
N SER A 61 -17.75 10.32 -21.09
CA SER A 61 -16.89 11.14 -21.98
C SER A 61 -16.02 12.13 -21.22
N ARG A 62 -16.37 12.49 -19.99
CA ARG A 62 -15.62 13.42 -19.12
C ARG A 62 -14.46 12.75 -18.41
N TYR A 63 -14.40 11.41 -18.37
CA TYR A 63 -13.44 10.66 -17.53
C TYR A 63 -11.98 11.07 -17.77
N ILE A 64 -11.55 11.13 -19.03
CA ILE A 64 -10.17 11.53 -19.35
C ILE A 64 -9.91 12.99 -18.96
N GLN A 65 -10.88 13.89 -19.19
CA GLN A 65 -10.69 15.29 -18.82
C GLN A 65 -10.56 15.46 -17.29
N GLU A 66 -11.38 14.75 -16.50
CA GLU A 66 -11.27 14.77 -15.03
C GLU A 66 -9.90 14.28 -14.56
N LEU A 67 -9.37 13.19 -15.15
CA LEU A 67 -8.02 12.71 -14.82
C LEU A 67 -6.93 13.72 -15.22
N VAL A 68 -7.06 14.36 -16.38
CA VAL A 68 -6.11 15.39 -16.85
C VAL A 68 -6.11 16.60 -15.90
N ASP A 69 -7.28 17.02 -15.44
CA ASP A 69 -7.40 18.15 -14.51
C ASP A 69 -6.80 17.83 -13.15
N ILE A 70 -6.99 16.59 -12.66
CA ILE A 70 -6.30 16.09 -11.45
C ILE A 70 -4.78 16.11 -11.68
N CYS A 71 -4.30 15.58 -12.80
CA CYS A 71 -2.88 15.51 -13.10
C CYS A 71 -2.22 16.89 -13.13
N LYS A 72 -2.87 17.87 -13.75
CA LYS A 72 -2.39 19.27 -13.79
C LYS A 72 -2.36 19.91 -12.40
N LYS A 73 -3.48 19.78 -11.67
CA LYS A 73 -3.67 20.41 -10.35
C LYS A 73 -2.69 19.86 -9.32
N ASP A 74 -2.55 18.53 -9.29
CA ASP A 74 -1.80 17.81 -8.27
C ASP A 74 -0.36 17.45 -8.73
N LYS A 75 0.05 17.92 -9.92
CA LYS A 75 1.39 17.70 -10.51
C LYS A 75 1.76 16.21 -10.54
N ILE A 76 0.88 15.38 -11.07
CA ILE A 76 1.06 13.92 -11.11
C ILE A 76 2.16 13.54 -12.09
N ASP A 77 3.16 12.79 -11.62
CA ASP A 77 4.23 12.25 -12.46
C ASP A 77 3.79 11.02 -13.25
N LEU A 78 2.95 10.18 -12.64
CA LEU A 78 2.53 8.90 -13.22
C LEU A 78 1.05 8.61 -12.96
N VAL A 79 0.30 8.26 -14.01
CA VAL A 79 -1.00 7.58 -13.90
C VAL A 79 -0.78 6.08 -13.97
N MET A 80 -1.26 5.34 -12.97
CA MET A 80 -1.13 3.89 -12.85
C MET A 80 -2.51 3.22 -12.82
N PRO A 81 -2.98 2.63 -13.93
CA PRO A 81 -4.23 1.89 -13.96
C PRO A 81 -4.10 0.53 -13.25
N THR A 82 -5.17 0.11 -12.55
CA THR A 82 -5.19 -1.16 -11.82
C THR A 82 -6.32 -2.11 -12.23
N ILE A 83 -7.14 -1.73 -13.20
CA ILE A 83 -8.26 -2.52 -13.72
C ILE A 83 -8.26 -2.54 -15.24
N ASP A 84 -8.76 -3.62 -15.84
CA ASP A 84 -8.68 -3.85 -17.29
C ASP A 84 -9.56 -2.90 -18.10
N THR A 85 -10.70 -2.46 -17.53
CA THR A 85 -11.64 -1.55 -18.19
C THR A 85 -11.07 -0.16 -18.46
N ASP A 86 -10.09 0.29 -17.65
CA ASP A 86 -9.39 1.57 -17.82
C ASP A 86 -8.42 1.59 -18.99
N LEU A 87 -7.87 0.42 -19.35
CA LEU A 87 -6.70 0.33 -20.21
C LEU A 87 -6.96 0.86 -21.61
N LEU A 88 -8.13 0.58 -22.19
CA LEU A 88 -8.43 1.02 -23.57
C LEU A 88 -8.51 2.53 -23.69
N ILE A 89 -9.24 3.18 -22.80
CA ILE A 89 -9.45 4.62 -22.86
C ILE A 89 -8.15 5.38 -22.54
N LEU A 90 -7.38 4.89 -21.56
CA LEU A 90 -6.09 5.47 -21.22
C LEU A 90 -5.07 5.29 -22.35
N SER A 91 -5.01 4.10 -22.99
CA SER A 91 -4.08 3.87 -24.10
C SER A 91 -4.35 4.74 -25.32
N ARG A 92 -5.62 5.12 -25.56
CA ARG A 92 -6.01 6.08 -26.60
C ARG A 92 -5.66 7.53 -26.24
N SER A 93 -5.46 7.82 -24.97
CA SER A 93 -5.30 9.18 -24.44
C SER A 93 -3.87 9.50 -23.98
N VAL A 94 -2.90 8.62 -24.21
CA VAL A 94 -1.51 8.76 -23.72
C VAL A 94 -0.90 10.12 -24.10
N GLU A 95 -1.09 10.58 -25.33
CA GLU A 95 -0.54 11.87 -25.79
C GLU A 95 -1.13 13.08 -25.04
N VAL A 96 -2.37 13.00 -24.57
CA VAL A 96 -2.99 14.08 -23.78
C VAL A 96 -2.27 14.23 -22.44
N PHE A 97 -1.96 13.11 -21.78
CA PHE A 97 -1.19 13.13 -20.52
C PHE A 97 0.27 13.53 -20.73
N LYS A 98 0.90 13.04 -21.79
CA LYS A 98 2.28 13.40 -22.14
C LYS A 98 2.45 14.91 -22.37
N ASN A 99 1.46 15.56 -23.02
CA ASN A 99 1.47 17.00 -23.26
C ASN A 99 1.43 17.85 -21.97
N ILE A 100 1.03 17.28 -20.85
CA ILE A 100 1.04 17.94 -19.54
C ILE A 100 2.17 17.45 -18.63
N GLY A 101 3.11 16.65 -19.17
CA GLY A 101 4.26 16.12 -18.44
C GLY A 101 3.98 14.90 -17.58
N THR A 102 2.77 14.33 -17.64
CA THR A 102 2.37 13.13 -16.88
C THR A 102 2.60 11.87 -17.73
N LYS A 103 3.26 10.86 -17.18
CA LYS A 103 3.36 9.52 -17.81
C LYS A 103 2.12 8.70 -17.49
N VAL A 104 1.76 7.79 -18.39
CA VAL A 104 0.76 6.74 -18.13
C VAL A 104 1.45 5.39 -18.18
N LEU A 105 1.31 4.59 -17.12
CA LEU A 105 1.88 3.25 -17.04
C LEU A 105 1.03 2.26 -17.81
N ILE A 106 1.15 2.28 -19.13
CA ILE A 106 0.29 1.52 -20.02
C ILE A 106 1.02 1.08 -21.29
N SER A 107 0.73 -0.14 -21.74
CA SER A 107 1.24 -0.66 -23.00
C SER A 107 0.55 0.01 -24.20
N LYS A 108 1.16 -0.09 -25.38
CA LYS A 108 0.64 0.51 -26.62
C LYS A 108 -0.77 0.02 -26.95
N LEU A 109 -1.54 0.85 -27.61
CA LEU A 109 -2.95 0.59 -27.97
C LEU A 109 -3.14 -0.74 -28.73
N ASP A 110 -2.27 -1.05 -29.70
CA ASP A 110 -2.31 -2.32 -30.45
C ASP A 110 -2.20 -3.53 -29.51
N LYS A 111 -1.38 -3.46 -28.47
CA LYS A 111 -1.22 -4.49 -27.45
C LYS A 111 -2.42 -4.60 -26.52
N ILE A 112 -3.00 -3.47 -26.12
CA ILE A 112 -4.23 -3.46 -25.33
C ILE A 112 -5.39 -4.11 -26.13
N LEU A 113 -5.51 -3.83 -27.41
CA LEU A 113 -6.52 -4.44 -28.28
C LEU A 113 -6.35 -5.98 -28.41
N ILE A 114 -5.11 -6.49 -28.45
CA ILE A 114 -4.86 -7.92 -28.39
C ILE A 114 -5.40 -8.53 -27.11
N CYS A 115 -5.17 -7.91 -25.96
CA CYS A 115 -5.57 -8.44 -24.66
C CYS A 115 -7.09 -8.43 -24.43
N ARG A 116 -7.82 -7.54 -25.09
CA ARG A 116 -9.28 -7.42 -24.94
C ARG A 116 -10.06 -8.50 -25.71
N ASP A 117 -9.52 -9.02 -26.76
CA ASP A 117 -10.15 -10.07 -27.57
C ASP A 117 -9.41 -11.39 -27.36
N LYS A 118 -10.08 -12.37 -26.74
CA LYS A 118 -9.50 -13.67 -26.41
C LYS A 118 -9.07 -14.48 -27.67
N ASN A 119 -9.72 -14.24 -28.85
CA ASN A 119 -9.25 -14.81 -30.10
C ASN A 119 -7.91 -14.20 -30.53
N ASN A 120 -7.80 -12.86 -30.42
CA ASN A 120 -6.56 -12.18 -30.77
C ASN A 120 -5.43 -12.53 -29.79
N THR A 121 -5.74 -12.69 -28.51
CA THR A 121 -4.81 -13.15 -27.47
C THR A 121 -4.30 -14.57 -27.80
N GLY A 122 -5.17 -15.50 -28.16
CA GLY A 122 -4.79 -16.85 -28.57
C GLY A 122 -3.87 -16.86 -29.78
N LYS A 123 -4.22 -16.14 -30.86
CA LYS A 123 -3.38 -15.98 -32.05
C LYS A 123 -2.03 -15.34 -31.73
N PHE A 124 -2.01 -14.38 -30.80
CA PHE A 124 -0.77 -13.76 -30.37
C PHE A 124 0.15 -14.75 -29.65
N PHE A 125 -0.37 -15.59 -28.76
CA PHE A 125 0.41 -16.66 -28.15
C PHE A 125 0.98 -17.63 -29.20
N GLU A 126 0.16 -18.08 -30.15
CA GLU A 126 0.60 -18.96 -31.24
C GLU A 126 1.70 -18.31 -32.10
N SER A 127 1.58 -17.00 -32.37
CA SER A 127 2.62 -16.26 -33.12
C SER A 127 3.95 -16.14 -32.37
N CYS A 128 3.92 -16.32 -31.04
CA CYS A 128 5.10 -16.41 -30.19
C CYS A 128 5.65 -17.84 -30.05
N GLY A 129 5.05 -18.83 -30.72
CA GLY A 129 5.39 -20.25 -30.59
C GLY A 129 4.87 -20.89 -29.29
N LEU A 130 3.91 -20.26 -28.61
CA LEU A 130 3.30 -20.75 -27.38
C LEU A 130 1.94 -21.38 -27.65
N LYS A 131 1.58 -22.39 -26.87
CA LYS A 131 0.29 -23.07 -27.02
C LYS A 131 -0.83 -22.24 -26.37
N ALA A 132 -1.95 -22.12 -27.08
CA ALA A 132 -3.21 -21.61 -26.57
C ALA A 132 -4.33 -22.66 -26.79
N PRO A 133 -5.39 -22.67 -25.97
CA PRO A 133 -6.52 -23.54 -26.24
C PRO A 133 -7.17 -23.17 -27.58
N LYS A 134 -7.44 -24.17 -28.41
CA LYS A 134 -8.14 -23.94 -29.69
C LYS A 134 -9.50 -23.28 -29.41
N THR A 135 -9.76 -22.17 -30.12
CA THR A 135 -10.95 -21.33 -29.85
C THR A 135 -11.96 -21.45 -30.98
N TYR A 136 -13.23 -21.60 -30.61
CA TYR A 136 -14.37 -21.66 -31.50
C TYR A 136 -15.34 -20.52 -31.15
N ASN A 137 -15.93 -19.88 -32.17
CA ASN A 137 -16.83 -18.75 -31.98
C ASN A 137 -18.32 -19.09 -32.21
N ASN A 138 -18.60 -20.37 -32.57
CA ASN A 138 -19.94 -20.85 -32.82
C ASN A 138 -20.10 -22.26 -32.21
N TYR A 139 -21.09 -22.45 -31.34
CA TYR A 139 -21.31 -23.72 -30.68
C TYR A 139 -21.67 -24.86 -31.67
N LYS A 140 -22.30 -24.53 -32.82
CA LYS A 140 -22.62 -25.50 -33.87
C LYS A 140 -21.38 -26.05 -34.58
N GLU A 141 -20.27 -25.31 -34.54
CA GLU A 141 -19.00 -25.66 -35.12
C GLU A 141 -18.03 -26.28 -34.11
N TYR A 142 -18.47 -26.43 -32.85
CA TYR A 142 -17.67 -27.06 -31.83
C TYR A 142 -17.72 -28.59 -31.96
N PHE A 143 -16.60 -29.17 -32.41
CA PHE A 143 -16.39 -30.61 -32.51
C PHE A 143 -15.28 -31.12 -31.58
N GLY A 144 -14.93 -30.30 -30.58
CA GLY A 144 -13.91 -30.61 -29.58
C GLY A 144 -14.42 -31.57 -28.51
N PRO A 145 -13.52 -31.99 -27.62
CA PRO A 145 -13.88 -32.87 -26.50
C PRO A 145 -14.71 -32.13 -25.44
N TYR A 146 -15.52 -32.85 -24.71
CA TYR A 146 -16.14 -32.41 -23.46
C TYR A 146 -15.38 -32.98 -22.26
N PRO A 147 -15.35 -32.25 -21.12
CA PRO A 147 -15.95 -30.94 -20.95
C PRO A 147 -15.27 -29.86 -21.77
N CYS A 148 -16.01 -28.79 -22.05
CA CYS A 148 -15.46 -27.57 -22.65
C CYS A 148 -15.75 -26.36 -21.76
N PHE A 149 -15.19 -25.21 -22.12
CA PHE A 149 -15.42 -23.93 -21.45
C PHE A 149 -16.04 -22.95 -22.44
N ILE A 150 -17.18 -22.33 -22.05
CA ILE A 150 -17.77 -21.20 -22.76
C ILE A 150 -17.66 -19.93 -21.93
N LYS A 151 -17.25 -18.84 -22.52
CA LYS A 151 -17.06 -17.56 -21.83
C LYS A 151 -17.20 -16.39 -22.79
N PRO A 152 -17.51 -15.15 -22.29
CA PRO A 152 -17.51 -13.95 -23.13
C PRO A 152 -16.16 -13.74 -23.82
N LYS A 153 -16.21 -13.28 -25.06
CA LYS A 153 -15.03 -12.97 -25.86
C LYS A 153 -14.25 -11.79 -25.27
N ASP A 154 -14.94 -10.73 -24.84
CA ASP A 154 -14.41 -9.62 -24.05
C ASP A 154 -14.90 -9.76 -22.60
N GLY A 155 -14.13 -9.28 -21.63
CA GLY A 155 -14.46 -9.32 -20.22
C GLY A 155 -13.41 -10.00 -19.36
N SER A 156 -13.49 -9.73 -18.06
CA SER A 156 -12.57 -10.20 -17.01
C SER A 156 -13.32 -10.79 -15.83
N SER A 157 -12.59 -11.31 -14.83
CA SER A 157 -13.12 -11.80 -13.54
C SER A 157 -14.04 -13.02 -13.63
N SER A 158 -13.92 -13.84 -14.70
CA SER A 158 -14.71 -15.08 -14.90
C SER A 158 -16.22 -14.87 -14.86
N ILE A 159 -16.72 -13.67 -15.16
CA ILE A 159 -18.16 -13.42 -15.25
C ILE A 159 -18.70 -14.12 -16.49
N ASN A 160 -19.80 -14.87 -16.34
CA ASN A 160 -20.43 -15.67 -17.40
C ASN A 160 -19.46 -16.68 -18.07
N ALA A 161 -18.54 -17.25 -17.31
CA ALA A 161 -17.64 -18.30 -17.77
C ALA A 161 -18.09 -19.64 -17.16
N PHE A 162 -18.44 -20.61 -18.01
CA PHE A 162 -19.03 -21.87 -17.57
C PHE A 162 -18.23 -23.06 -18.12
N LYS A 163 -18.03 -24.07 -17.26
CA LYS A 163 -17.63 -25.41 -17.66
C LYS A 163 -18.86 -26.15 -18.10
N VAL A 164 -18.82 -26.78 -19.25
CA VAL A 164 -19.95 -27.40 -19.95
C VAL A 164 -19.61 -28.88 -20.18
N GLU A 165 -20.48 -29.76 -19.78
CA GLU A 165 -20.22 -31.21 -19.78
C GLU A 165 -20.67 -31.90 -21.09
N ASP A 166 -21.61 -31.31 -21.82
CA ASP A 166 -22.15 -31.89 -23.06
C ASP A 166 -22.64 -30.83 -24.07
N LYS A 167 -23.14 -31.29 -25.22
CA LYS A 167 -23.60 -30.45 -26.33
C LYS A 167 -24.93 -29.74 -26.02
N GLU A 168 -25.80 -30.35 -25.30
CA GLU A 168 -27.10 -29.83 -24.90
C GLU A 168 -26.89 -28.62 -23.98
N GLU A 169 -26.06 -28.77 -22.96
CA GLU A 169 -25.68 -27.70 -22.03
C GLU A 169 -24.96 -26.57 -22.76
N LEU A 170 -24.04 -26.87 -23.70
CA LEU A 170 -23.37 -25.88 -24.52
C LEU A 170 -24.35 -25.02 -25.32
N SER A 171 -25.38 -25.63 -25.88
CA SER A 171 -26.43 -24.93 -26.62
C SER A 171 -27.18 -23.91 -25.76
N VAL A 172 -27.47 -24.29 -24.49
CA VAL A 172 -28.16 -23.42 -23.53
C VAL A 172 -27.33 -22.17 -23.21
N TYR A 173 -26.06 -22.37 -22.81
CA TYR A 173 -25.21 -21.24 -22.48
C TYR A 173 -24.86 -20.36 -23.68
N ALA A 174 -24.72 -20.95 -24.87
CA ALA A 174 -24.51 -20.19 -26.10
C ALA A 174 -25.70 -19.27 -26.46
N GLY A 175 -26.91 -19.61 -26.00
CA GLY A 175 -28.09 -18.74 -26.12
C GLY A 175 -28.15 -17.62 -25.08
N GLN A 176 -27.36 -17.67 -24.02
CA GLN A 176 -27.36 -16.70 -22.91
C GLN A 176 -26.23 -15.66 -23.03
N ILE A 177 -25.15 -15.97 -23.75
CA ILE A 177 -23.96 -15.11 -23.88
C ILE A 177 -23.94 -14.56 -25.30
N GLU A 178 -24.06 -13.26 -25.46
CA GLU A 178 -24.20 -12.60 -26.75
C GLU A 178 -22.96 -12.75 -27.66
N ASP A 179 -21.77 -12.56 -27.14
CA ASP A 179 -20.49 -12.72 -27.88
C ASP A 179 -19.54 -13.61 -27.04
N TYR A 180 -19.44 -14.87 -27.43
CA TYR A 180 -18.71 -15.88 -26.68
C TYR A 180 -17.60 -16.56 -27.46
N ILE A 181 -16.72 -17.21 -26.73
CA ILE A 181 -15.79 -18.22 -27.25
C ILE A 181 -15.98 -19.54 -26.51
N ILE A 182 -15.67 -20.62 -27.21
CA ILE A 182 -15.64 -21.97 -26.67
C ILE A 182 -14.22 -22.52 -26.79
N GLN A 183 -13.72 -23.14 -25.73
CA GLN A 183 -12.41 -23.76 -25.68
C GLN A 183 -12.51 -25.14 -25.00
N PRO A 184 -11.72 -26.15 -25.43
CA PRO A 184 -11.61 -27.40 -24.68
C PRO A 184 -11.21 -27.12 -23.23
N PHE A 185 -11.79 -27.84 -22.29
CA PHE A 185 -11.39 -27.76 -20.88
C PHE A 185 -10.02 -28.44 -20.71
N ILE A 186 -9.06 -27.69 -20.20
CA ILE A 186 -7.73 -28.20 -19.87
C ILE A 186 -7.69 -28.51 -18.38
N SER A 187 -7.48 -29.79 -18.06
CA SER A 187 -7.33 -30.22 -16.68
C SER A 187 -5.87 -30.12 -16.25
N GLY A 188 -5.57 -29.23 -15.31
CA GLY A 188 -4.18 -29.02 -14.92
C GLY A 188 -4.01 -28.06 -13.75
N ARG A 189 -2.77 -27.67 -13.54
CA ARG A 189 -2.39 -26.66 -12.54
C ARG A 189 -2.50 -25.29 -13.17
N GLU A 190 -3.15 -24.35 -12.46
CA GLU A 190 -3.28 -22.98 -12.89
C GLU A 190 -2.09 -22.13 -12.41
N PHE A 191 -1.49 -21.38 -13.32
CA PHE A 191 -0.40 -20.48 -13.01
C PHE A 191 -0.72 -19.04 -13.42
N THR A 192 -0.09 -18.14 -12.74
CA THR A 192 0.05 -16.74 -13.12
C THR A 192 1.54 -16.41 -13.19
N ILE A 193 1.97 -15.76 -14.27
CA ILE A 193 3.30 -15.17 -14.34
C ILE A 193 3.15 -13.67 -14.12
N ASP A 194 3.63 -13.15 -12.99
CA ASP A 194 3.73 -11.71 -12.77
C ASP A 194 5.04 -11.23 -13.39
N ILE A 195 4.91 -10.33 -14.35
CA ILE A 195 6.01 -9.75 -15.12
C ILE A 195 6.07 -8.25 -14.83
N PHE A 196 7.26 -7.72 -14.70
CA PHE A 196 7.49 -6.29 -14.67
C PHE A 196 8.61 -5.93 -15.63
N CYS A 197 8.32 -5.03 -16.56
CA CYS A 197 9.26 -4.51 -17.57
C CYS A 197 9.57 -3.04 -17.32
N ASP A 198 10.64 -2.55 -17.93
CA ASP A 198 10.90 -1.12 -18.07
C ASP A 198 9.90 -0.48 -19.06
N PHE A 199 10.05 0.83 -19.32
CA PHE A 199 9.17 1.55 -20.24
C PHE A 199 9.37 1.17 -21.73
N ASP A 200 10.46 0.48 -22.05
CA ASP A 200 10.80 0.01 -23.41
C ASP A 200 10.42 -1.47 -23.64
N GLY A 201 9.95 -2.15 -22.60
CA GLY A 201 9.47 -3.54 -22.64
C GLY A 201 10.55 -4.57 -22.32
N ASN A 202 11.68 -4.16 -21.76
CA ASN A 202 12.70 -5.10 -21.29
C ASN A 202 12.29 -5.66 -19.92
N PRO A 203 12.24 -6.98 -19.71
CA PRO A 203 11.84 -7.56 -18.44
C PRO A 203 12.86 -7.26 -17.34
N ILE A 204 12.34 -6.90 -16.15
CA ILE A 204 13.11 -6.73 -14.93
C ILE A 204 12.84 -7.88 -13.97
N TYR A 205 11.57 -8.23 -13.79
CA TYR A 205 11.12 -9.36 -12.96
C TYR A 205 10.18 -10.26 -13.76
N ILE A 206 10.35 -11.57 -13.59
CA ILE A 206 9.44 -12.60 -14.09
C ILE A 206 9.25 -13.61 -12.97
N THR A 207 8.03 -13.70 -12.43
CA THR A 207 7.72 -14.54 -11.28
C THR A 207 6.51 -15.42 -11.57
N PRO A 208 6.72 -16.67 -12.01
CA PRO A 208 5.66 -17.65 -12.08
C PRO A 208 5.20 -18.07 -10.68
N ARG A 209 3.89 -18.21 -10.48
CA ARG A 209 3.30 -18.71 -9.26
C ARG A 209 2.06 -19.55 -9.54
N GLU A 210 1.91 -20.65 -8.84
CA GLU A 210 0.73 -21.50 -8.90
C GLU A 210 -0.44 -20.88 -8.15
N ARG A 211 -1.64 -20.96 -8.69
CA ARG A 211 -2.90 -20.53 -8.09
C ARG A 211 -3.54 -21.70 -7.35
N THR A 212 -3.09 -22.00 -6.15
CA THR A 212 -3.52 -23.18 -5.40
C THR A 212 -4.94 -23.07 -4.85
N GLN A 213 -5.44 -21.83 -4.66
CA GLN A 213 -6.83 -21.57 -4.29
C GLN A 213 -7.28 -20.23 -4.87
N VAL A 214 -8.47 -20.22 -5.48
CA VAL A 214 -9.08 -19.06 -6.13
C VAL A 214 -10.51 -18.86 -5.63
N ARG A 215 -10.93 -17.61 -5.46
CA ARG A 215 -12.31 -17.20 -5.15
C ARG A 215 -12.69 -16.03 -6.04
N ALA A 216 -13.79 -16.15 -6.79
CA ALA A 216 -14.29 -15.12 -7.71
C ALA A 216 -13.20 -14.54 -8.65
N GLY A 217 -12.38 -15.43 -9.25
CA GLY A 217 -11.30 -15.05 -10.16
C GLY A 217 -10.03 -14.50 -9.49
N GLU A 218 -10.08 -14.19 -8.19
CA GLU A 218 -8.91 -13.70 -7.43
C GLU A 218 -8.21 -14.83 -6.67
N VAL A 219 -6.87 -14.80 -6.67
CA VAL A 219 -6.07 -15.77 -5.93
C VAL A 219 -6.19 -15.53 -4.43
N LEU A 220 -6.52 -16.58 -3.67
CA LEU A 220 -6.49 -16.60 -2.21
C LEU A 220 -5.21 -17.23 -1.68
N LYS A 221 -4.73 -18.29 -2.32
CA LYS A 221 -3.51 -18.98 -1.94
C LYS A 221 -2.66 -19.24 -3.17
N THR A 222 -1.37 -18.98 -3.06
CA THR A 222 -0.42 -19.17 -4.14
C THR A 222 0.88 -19.74 -3.63
N GLN A 223 1.58 -20.48 -4.48
CA GLN A 223 2.94 -20.91 -4.26
C GLN A 223 3.83 -20.34 -5.37
N ILE A 224 4.93 -19.72 -5.00
CA ILE A 224 5.94 -19.28 -5.96
C ILE A 224 6.58 -20.50 -6.60
N TYR A 225 6.63 -20.52 -7.93
CA TYR A 225 7.08 -21.67 -8.71
C TYR A 225 8.02 -21.19 -9.83
N MET A 226 9.29 -21.01 -9.50
CA MET A 226 10.30 -20.46 -10.41
C MET A 226 10.72 -21.49 -11.47
N ASP A 227 9.81 -21.75 -12.41
CA ASP A 227 10.00 -22.68 -13.52
C ASP A 227 10.72 -22.00 -14.68
N GLU A 228 11.86 -22.55 -15.09
CA GLU A 228 12.71 -21.97 -16.14
C GLU A 228 12.03 -22.02 -17.54
N ILE A 229 11.13 -22.98 -17.79
CA ILE A 229 10.37 -23.05 -19.05
C ILE A 229 9.43 -21.85 -19.11
N MET A 230 8.60 -21.66 -18.07
CA MET A 230 7.66 -20.54 -17.98
C MET A 230 8.37 -19.18 -18.02
N ILE A 231 9.55 -19.08 -17.37
CA ILE A 231 10.37 -17.85 -17.40
C ILE A 231 10.88 -17.55 -18.82
N ASN A 232 11.35 -18.55 -19.54
CA ASN A 232 11.84 -18.35 -20.91
C ASN A 232 10.69 -18.05 -21.88
N GLU A 233 9.56 -18.73 -21.76
CA GLU A 233 8.34 -18.42 -22.52
C GLU A 233 7.87 -16.98 -22.25
N ALA A 234 7.91 -16.52 -21.00
CA ALA A 234 7.59 -15.14 -20.63
C ALA A 234 8.56 -14.12 -21.25
N LYS A 235 9.86 -14.45 -21.37
CA LYS A 235 10.84 -13.58 -22.08
C LYS A 235 10.50 -13.45 -23.57
N VAL A 236 10.07 -14.55 -24.21
CA VAL A 236 9.60 -14.51 -25.60
C VAL A 236 8.38 -13.59 -25.73
N LEU A 237 7.41 -13.72 -24.82
CA LEU A 237 6.25 -12.82 -24.76
C LEU A 237 6.66 -11.35 -24.59
N CYS A 238 7.56 -11.05 -23.66
CA CYS A 238 8.04 -9.67 -23.45
C CYS A 238 8.67 -9.09 -24.71
N LYS A 239 9.48 -9.88 -25.43
CA LYS A 239 10.12 -9.44 -26.67
C LYS A 239 9.09 -9.09 -27.77
N ALA A 240 8.01 -9.86 -27.88
CA ALA A 240 6.97 -9.65 -28.90
C ALA A 240 5.93 -8.60 -28.48
N PHE A 241 5.55 -8.59 -27.21
CA PHE A 241 4.52 -7.70 -26.67
C PHE A 241 5.07 -6.31 -26.35
N LYS A 242 6.29 -6.23 -25.81
CA LYS A 242 6.93 -5.01 -25.28
C LYS A 242 6.04 -4.30 -24.25
N PRO A 243 5.81 -4.92 -23.08
CA PRO A 243 4.96 -4.34 -22.05
C PRO A 243 5.58 -3.04 -21.51
N CYS A 244 4.74 -2.05 -21.20
CA CYS A 244 5.17 -0.88 -20.45
C CYS A 244 4.83 -1.10 -18.96
N GLY A 245 5.82 -1.42 -18.15
CA GLY A 245 5.63 -1.74 -16.74
C GLY A 245 5.06 -3.14 -16.47
N PRO A 246 4.00 -3.26 -15.63
CA PRO A 246 3.49 -4.55 -15.19
C PRO A 246 2.65 -5.26 -16.24
N MET A 247 2.78 -6.59 -16.29
CA MET A 247 1.95 -7.49 -17.07
C MET A 247 1.72 -8.78 -16.30
N THR A 248 0.51 -9.29 -16.31
CA THR A 248 0.13 -10.56 -15.70
C THR A 248 -0.34 -11.50 -16.78
N VAL A 249 0.27 -12.69 -16.88
CA VAL A 249 -0.09 -13.72 -17.86
C VAL A 249 -0.62 -14.94 -17.12
N GLN A 250 -1.75 -15.49 -17.57
CA GLN A 250 -2.35 -16.68 -16.99
C GLN A 250 -2.19 -17.86 -17.95
N LEU A 251 -1.90 -19.04 -17.38
CA LEU A 251 -1.76 -20.29 -18.12
C LEU A 251 -2.25 -21.47 -17.27
N ILE A 252 -2.55 -22.59 -17.95
CA ILE A 252 -2.82 -23.88 -17.36
C ILE A 252 -1.76 -24.84 -17.86
N GLN A 253 -1.07 -25.50 -16.93
CA GLN A 253 -0.18 -26.62 -17.26
C GLN A 253 -0.99 -27.90 -17.25
N ASP A 254 -1.15 -28.50 -18.42
CA ASP A 254 -1.94 -29.74 -18.57
C ASP A 254 -1.32 -30.87 -17.75
N LYS A 255 -2.16 -31.56 -16.97
CA LYS A 255 -1.70 -32.61 -16.05
C LYS A 255 -1.18 -33.88 -16.74
N ASN A 256 -1.59 -34.13 -18.00
CA ASN A 256 -1.24 -35.35 -18.73
C ASN A 256 0.02 -35.14 -19.56
N THR A 257 0.17 -33.98 -20.19
CA THR A 257 1.27 -33.68 -21.10
C THR A 257 2.37 -32.84 -20.47
N GLY A 258 2.08 -32.12 -19.37
CA GLY A 258 2.97 -31.12 -18.76
C GLY A 258 3.13 -29.84 -19.59
N GLU A 259 2.38 -29.69 -20.69
CA GLU A 259 2.46 -28.55 -21.57
C GLU A 259 1.73 -27.33 -21.03
N ASN A 260 2.27 -26.15 -21.30
CA ASN A 260 1.71 -24.86 -20.88
C ASN A 260 0.73 -24.33 -21.93
N TYR A 261 -0.53 -24.12 -21.54
CA TYR A 261 -1.56 -23.49 -22.38
C TYR A 261 -1.86 -22.09 -21.86
N TYR A 262 -1.51 -21.09 -22.63
CA TYR A 262 -1.66 -19.68 -22.30
C TYR A 262 -3.08 -19.20 -22.54
N ILE A 263 -3.68 -18.53 -21.53
CA ILE A 263 -5.12 -18.22 -21.49
C ILE A 263 -5.40 -16.74 -21.72
N GLU A 264 -4.69 -15.84 -20.99
CA GLU A 264 -4.92 -14.39 -21.07
C GLU A 264 -3.70 -13.58 -20.68
N ILE A 265 -3.69 -12.33 -21.14
CA ILE A 265 -2.71 -11.30 -20.77
C ILE A 265 -3.46 -10.12 -20.17
N ASN A 266 -3.04 -9.68 -18.99
CA ASN A 266 -3.54 -8.49 -18.32
C ASN A 266 -2.37 -7.49 -18.14
N PRO A 267 -2.22 -6.46 -19.01
CA PRO A 267 -1.06 -5.56 -19.01
C PRO A 267 -1.19 -4.46 -17.94
N ARG A 268 -1.29 -4.88 -16.72
CA ARG A 268 -1.36 -4.08 -15.48
C ARG A 268 -0.97 -4.93 -14.28
N TYR A 269 -0.83 -4.31 -13.09
CA TYR A 269 -0.68 -5.08 -11.85
C TYR A 269 -1.91 -5.94 -11.58
N GLY A 270 -1.71 -7.26 -11.49
CA GLY A 270 -2.74 -8.20 -11.06
C GLY A 270 -3.03 -8.07 -9.56
N GLY A 271 -4.22 -8.52 -9.10
CA GLY A 271 -4.56 -8.54 -7.68
C GLY A 271 -3.60 -9.37 -6.81
N GLY A 272 -2.92 -10.37 -7.41
CA GLY A 272 -1.89 -11.17 -6.75
C GLY A 272 -0.45 -10.66 -6.91
N ALA A 273 -0.18 -9.61 -7.67
CA ALA A 273 1.17 -9.09 -7.88
C ALA A 273 1.93 -8.73 -6.58
N PRO A 274 1.26 -8.20 -5.53
CA PRO A 274 1.94 -7.97 -4.25
C PRO A 274 2.54 -9.24 -3.62
N LEU A 275 2.00 -10.42 -3.91
CA LEU A 275 2.54 -11.71 -3.40
C LEU A 275 3.90 -12.01 -4.03
N SER A 276 4.05 -11.73 -5.34
CA SER A 276 5.34 -11.82 -6.03
C SER A 276 6.33 -10.77 -5.52
N MET A 277 5.86 -9.55 -5.20
CA MET A 277 6.71 -8.51 -4.59
C MET A 277 7.23 -8.95 -3.21
N LYS A 278 6.37 -9.52 -2.37
CA LYS A 278 6.75 -10.07 -1.05
C LYS A 278 7.76 -11.21 -1.16
N SER A 279 7.73 -11.96 -2.27
CA SER A 279 8.68 -13.05 -2.51
C SER A 279 10.05 -12.59 -3.01
N GLY A 280 10.20 -11.31 -3.38
CA GLY A 280 11.46 -10.74 -3.84
C GLY A 280 11.42 -10.02 -5.19
N ALA A 281 10.33 -10.12 -5.98
CA ALA A 281 10.15 -9.37 -7.22
C ALA A 281 9.77 -7.91 -6.92
N ARG A 282 10.72 -7.09 -6.50
CA ARG A 282 10.55 -5.71 -6.00
C ARG A 282 10.13 -4.72 -7.10
N SER A 283 9.04 -5.02 -7.81
CA SER A 283 8.62 -4.23 -8.97
C SER A 283 8.16 -2.80 -8.62
N ALA A 284 7.66 -2.58 -7.40
CA ALA A 284 7.35 -1.23 -6.91
C ALA A 284 8.63 -0.38 -6.77
N GLU A 285 9.72 -0.95 -6.22
CA GLU A 285 11.03 -0.27 -6.15
C GLU A 285 11.58 -0.01 -7.56
N ALA A 286 11.50 -1.01 -8.46
CA ALA A 286 11.96 -0.84 -9.83
C ALA A 286 11.23 0.29 -10.55
N LEU A 287 9.90 0.40 -10.39
CA LEU A 287 9.13 1.50 -11.00
C LEU A 287 9.56 2.87 -10.46
N LEU A 288 9.76 3.00 -9.14
CA LEU A 288 10.22 4.25 -8.56
C LEU A 288 11.63 4.63 -9.04
N ARG A 289 12.55 3.66 -9.17
CA ARG A 289 13.89 3.88 -9.75
C ARG A 289 13.81 4.34 -11.21
N LEU A 290 12.97 3.69 -12.03
CA LEU A 290 12.74 4.10 -13.42
C LEU A 290 12.17 5.53 -13.52
N LEU A 291 11.27 5.93 -12.61
CA LEU A 291 10.76 7.30 -12.53
C LEU A 291 11.86 8.29 -12.07
N CYS A 292 12.85 7.80 -11.34
CA CYS A 292 14.04 8.58 -11.01
C CYS A 292 15.05 8.69 -12.16
N GLY A 293 14.81 8.01 -13.30
CA GLY A 293 15.73 7.99 -14.43
C GLY A 293 16.84 6.93 -14.31
N GLU A 294 16.75 6.05 -13.32
CA GLU A 294 17.71 4.96 -13.14
C GLU A 294 17.39 3.82 -14.11
N LYS A 295 18.44 3.12 -14.58
CA LYS A 295 18.32 1.88 -15.32
C LYS A 295 18.24 0.71 -14.35
N VAL A 296 17.30 -0.20 -14.55
CA VAL A 296 17.15 -1.40 -13.73
C VAL A 296 17.27 -2.63 -14.63
N GLU A 297 18.27 -3.44 -14.36
CA GLU A 297 18.56 -4.65 -15.15
C GLU A 297 17.70 -5.83 -14.71
N TYR A 298 17.60 -6.86 -15.56
CA TYR A 298 16.89 -8.10 -15.28
C TYR A 298 17.40 -8.81 -14.01
N GLN A 299 16.51 -9.11 -13.10
CA GLN A 299 16.80 -9.76 -11.82
C GLN A 299 16.45 -11.25 -11.90
N ARG A 300 17.44 -12.07 -12.27
CA ARG A 300 17.25 -13.53 -12.33
C ARG A 300 17.06 -14.11 -10.92
N ASN A 301 16.11 -15.04 -10.77
CA ASN A 301 15.84 -15.76 -9.50
C ASN A 301 15.60 -14.84 -8.29
N SER A 302 14.99 -13.69 -8.51
CA SER A 302 14.72 -12.71 -7.45
C SER A 302 13.69 -13.17 -6.45
N SER A 303 12.78 -14.10 -6.82
CA SER A 303 11.69 -14.57 -5.97
C SER A 303 12.05 -15.88 -5.27
N CYS A 304 11.59 -16.03 -4.02
CA CYS A 304 11.82 -17.22 -3.20
C CYS A 304 10.97 -18.40 -3.70
N ASN A 305 11.60 -19.33 -4.45
CA ASN A 305 10.93 -20.51 -4.97
C ASN A 305 10.37 -21.39 -3.85
N GLY A 306 9.14 -21.87 -4.02
CA GLY A 306 8.42 -22.70 -3.03
C GLY A 306 7.72 -21.90 -1.92
N ALA A 307 7.93 -20.59 -1.81
CA ALA A 307 7.23 -19.76 -0.82
C ALA A 307 5.72 -19.79 -1.04
N ILE A 308 4.95 -19.98 0.03
CA ILE A 308 3.49 -20.04 0.00
C ILE A 308 2.93 -18.80 0.66
N TYR A 309 2.01 -18.13 -0.03
CA TYR A 309 1.29 -16.96 0.48
C TYR A 309 -0.21 -17.25 0.53
N SER A 310 -0.82 -16.93 1.67
CA SER A 310 -2.28 -16.93 1.83
C SER A 310 -2.76 -15.51 2.08
N ARG A 311 -3.78 -15.10 1.33
CA ARG A 311 -4.49 -13.84 1.56
C ARG A 311 -5.60 -14.06 2.58
N PHE A 312 -5.89 -13.04 3.35
CA PHE A 312 -6.97 -13.03 4.33
C PHE A 312 -7.76 -11.72 4.22
N ASP A 313 -9.00 -11.77 4.68
CA ASP A 313 -9.87 -10.61 4.62
C ASP A 313 -9.54 -9.65 5.77
N GLN A 314 -9.44 -8.37 5.45
CA GLN A 314 -9.31 -7.26 6.40
C GLN A 314 -10.39 -6.21 6.09
N SER A 315 -10.77 -5.45 7.10
CA SER A 315 -11.72 -4.36 6.98
C SER A 315 -11.05 -3.02 7.30
N VAL A 316 -11.57 -1.98 6.67
CA VAL A 316 -11.25 -0.60 7.00
C VAL A 316 -12.54 0.18 7.19
N CYS A 317 -12.62 0.97 8.23
CA CYS A 317 -13.76 1.87 8.42
C CYS A 317 -13.65 3.03 7.41
N ILE A 318 -14.67 3.19 6.59
CA ILE A 318 -14.76 4.27 5.60
C ILE A 318 -15.57 5.45 6.16
N SER A 319 -16.63 5.16 6.93
CA SER A 319 -17.45 6.14 7.60
C SER A 319 -17.92 5.53 8.92
N GLU A 320 -17.76 6.25 9.99
CA GLU A 320 -18.22 5.80 11.32
C GLU A 320 -19.75 5.98 11.53
N GLY A 321 -20.47 6.33 10.46
CA GLY A 321 -21.91 6.61 10.52
C GLY A 321 -22.20 8.00 11.12
N ASP A 322 -23.48 8.34 11.19
CA ASP A 322 -23.97 9.56 11.86
C ASP A 322 -24.08 9.37 13.38
N ASP A 323 -23.21 8.56 13.96
CA ASP A 323 -23.23 8.42 15.40
C ASP A 323 -22.65 9.70 16.05
N THR A 324 -23.49 10.68 15.93
CA THR A 324 -24.10 11.43 16.95
C THR A 324 -23.48 12.70 17.46
N GLN A 325 -22.53 12.73 18.29
CA GLN A 325 -22.07 13.99 18.87
C GLN A 325 -20.88 14.50 18.06
N PRO A 326 -20.96 15.70 17.49
CA PRO A 326 -19.84 16.27 16.75
C PRO A 326 -18.61 16.34 17.68
N ILE A 327 -17.47 15.93 17.19
CA ILE A 327 -16.20 16.10 17.92
C ILE A 327 -15.93 17.59 18.06
N LYS A 328 -15.74 18.03 19.30
CA LYS A 328 -15.41 19.42 19.66
C LYS A 328 -14.01 19.54 20.28
N GLY A 329 -13.41 18.43 20.66
CA GLY A 329 -12.06 18.41 21.23
C GLY A 329 -11.25 17.20 20.74
N VAL A 330 -9.98 17.42 20.46
CA VAL A 330 -8.99 16.37 20.14
C VAL A 330 -7.82 16.50 21.10
N ILE A 331 -7.49 15.42 21.78
CA ILE A 331 -6.34 15.33 22.66
C ILE A 331 -5.35 14.34 22.05
N PHE A 332 -4.11 14.76 21.90
CA PHE A 332 -3.03 13.91 21.41
C PHE A 332 -2.11 13.46 22.54
N ASP A 333 -1.60 12.24 22.46
CA ASP A 333 -0.32 11.91 23.08
C ASP A 333 0.81 12.60 22.32
N LEU A 334 2.01 12.61 22.87
CA LEU A 334 3.18 13.24 22.26
C LEU A 334 4.12 12.20 21.64
N ASP A 335 4.69 11.32 22.49
CA ASP A 335 5.71 10.35 22.10
C ASP A 335 5.11 9.27 21.20
N ASP A 336 5.77 8.91 20.10
CA ASP A 336 5.33 8.01 19.05
C ASP A 336 3.93 8.30 18.45
N THR A 337 3.32 9.43 18.84
CA THR A 337 2.04 9.92 18.30
C THR A 337 2.21 11.15 17.41
N LEU A 338 2.94 12.18 17.82
CA LEU A 338 3.17 13.40 17.01
C LEU A 338 4.56 13.44 16.37
N TYR A 339 5.49 12.69 16.92
CA TYR A 339 6.84 12.49 16.42
C TYR A 339 7.35 11.08 16.82
N SER A 340 8.44 10.58 16.25
CA SER A 340 8.99 9.28 16.64
C SER A 340 9.89 9.39 17.88
N GLU A 341 9.57 8.67 18.97
CA GLU A 341 10.41 8.60 20.17
C GLU A 341 11.82 8.07 19.86
N LYS A 342 11.96 7.25 18.81
CA LYS A 342 13.28 6.77 18.35
C LYS A 342 14.23 7.91 17.98
N GLN A 343 13.73 9.05 17.49
CA GLN A 343 14.56 10.23 17.21
C GLN A 343 15.14 10.79 18.52
N TYR A 344 14.31 10.91 19.56
CA TYR A 344 14.76 11.37 20.87
C TYR A 344 15.84 10.45 21.46
N VAL A 345 15.63 9.15 21.37
CA VAL A 345 16.59 8.14 21.84
C VAL A 345 17.92 8.26 21.09
N LYS A 346 17.88 8.33 19.75
CA LYS A 346 19.08 8.49 18.91
C LYS A 346 19.84 9.77 19.23
N SER A 347 19.12 10.89 19.37
CA SER A 347 19.70 12.17 19.76
C SER A 347 20.43 12.08 21.10
N GLY A 348 19.80 11.45 22.11
CA GLY A 348 20.42 11.27 23.43
C GLY A 348 21.67 10.40 23.41
N TYR A 349 21.64 9.33 22.64
CA TYR A 349 22.80 8.42 22.52
C TYR A 349 23.96 9.07 21.75
N LYS A 350 23.66 9.91 20.78
CA LYS A 350 24.68 10.74 20.11
C LYS A 350 25.40 11.65 21.11
N LYS A 351 24.64 12.35 21.98
CA LYS A 351 25.20 13.22 23.03
C LYS A 351 26.05 12.44 24.07
N ILE A 352 25.62 11.23 24.43
CA ILE A 352 26.41 10.35 25.27
C ILE A 352 27.73 9.96 24.58
N GLY A 353 27.69 9.62 23.28
CA GLY A 353 28.87 9.30 22.50
C GLY A 353 29.86 10.47 22.43
N GLU A 354 29.38 11.69 22.21
CA GLU A 354 30.16 12.92 22.25
C GLU A 354 30.86 13.10 23.62
N TYR A 355 30.14 12.91 24.72
CA TYR A 355 30.67 13.00 26.08
C TYR A 355 31.75 11.96 26.38
N LEU A 356 31.53 10.71 25.94
CA LEU A 356 32.47 9.61 26.15
C LEU A 356 33.66 9.68 25.16
N GLY A 357 33.64 10.56 24.16
CA GLY A 357 34.67 10.66 23.11
C GLY A 357 34.73 9.41 22.21
N ARG A 358 33.60 8.71 22.02
CA ARG A 358 33.53 7.43 21.29
C ARG A 358 32.56 7.53 20.13
N SER A 359 33.07 7.39 18.93
CA SER A 359 32.26 7.50 17.69
C SER A 359 31.28 6.36 17.46
N ASP A 360 31.54 5.16 18.03
CA ASP A 360 30.71 3.96 17.93
C ASP A 360 29.60 3.89 19.00
N ALA A 361 29.65 4.75 20.01
CA ALA A 361 28.77 4.69 21.17
C ALA A 361 27.28 4.84 20.79
N ALA A 362 26.95 5.79 19.93
CA ALA A 362 25.56 6.04 19.53
C ALA A 362 24.91 4.85 18.85
N GLU A 363 25.63 4.18 17.96
CA GLU A 363 25.14 2.99 17.21
C GLU A 363 24.98 1.79 18.15
N LYS A 364 25.96 1.52 19.02
CA LYS A 364 25.90 0.41 19.99
C LYS A 364 24.79 0.61 21.02
N LEU A 365 24.67 1.81 21.59
CA LEU A 365 23.59 2.14 22.51
C LEU A 365 22.22 1.96 21.85
N TYR A 366 22.08 2.38 20.60
CA TYR A 366 20.82 2.21 19.89
C TYR A 366 20.50 0.73 19.60
N LYS A 367 21.51 -0.08 19.28
CA LYS A 367 21.36 -1.53 19.13
C LYS A 367 20.89 -2.20 20.43
N PHE A 368 21.48 -1.87 21.58
CA PHE A 368 21.01 -2.38 22.86
C PHE A 368 19.56 -1.95 23.17
N PHE A 369 19.19 -0.74 22.80
CA PHE A 369 17.82 -0.27 22.92
C PHE A 369 16.84 -1.10 22.04
N GLU A 370 17.19 -1.38 20.79
CA GLU A 370 16.37 -2.23 19.92
C GLU A 370 16.26 -3.68 20.42
N GLU A 371 17.27 -4.18 21.13
CA GLU A 371 17.27 -5.48 21.81
C GLU A 371 16.46 -5.46 23.15
N GLY A 372 15.88 -4.32 23.53
CA GLY A 372 15.11 -4.17 24.78
C GLY A 372 15.97 -4.17 26.05
N LYS A 373 17.27 -3.92 25.96
CA LYS A 373 18.21 -3.88 27.06
C LYS A 373 18.30 -2.50 27.71
N LEU A 374 18.86 -2.43 28.91
CA LEU A 374 19.24 -1.15 29.54
C LEU A 374 20.47 -0.57 28.84
N ALA A 375 20.28 0.06 27.71
CA ALA A 375 21.33 0.40 26.74
C ALA A 375 22.55 1.11 27.35
N ILE A 376 22.32 2.10 28.24
CA ILE A 376 23.42 2.83 28.91
C ILE A 376 24.19 1.91 29.83
N ASP A 377 23.52 1.05 30.60
CA ASP A 377 24.14 0.13 31.52
C ASP A 377 24.99 -0.92 30.81
N GLU A 378 24.41 -1.53 29.77
CA GLU A 378 25.11 -2.53 28.96
C GLU A 378 26.35 -1.95 28.27
N TYR A 379 26.18 -0.76 27.64
CA TYR A 379 27.29 -0.12 26.95
C TYR A 379 28.43 0.27 27.89
N LEU A 380 28.12 0.90 29.04
CA LEU A 380 29.12 1.30 30.02
C LEU A 380 29.80 0.09 30.65
N SER A 381 29.10 -1.03 30.82
CA SER A 381 29.69 -2.30 31.28
C SER A 381 30.65 -2.88 30.23
N GLU A 382 30.29 -2.85 28.95
CA GLU A 382 31.14 -3.32 27.84
C GLU A 382 32.48 -2.54 27.78
N ILE A 383 32.42 -1.22 28.03
CA ILE A 383 33.62 -0.38 27.99
C ILE A 383 34.31 -0.19 29.35
N HIS A 384 33.83 -0.86 30.42
CA HIS A 384 34.32 -0.77 31.78
C HIS A 384 34.34 0.64 32.40
N GLU A 385 33.30 1.47 32.08
CA GLU A 385 33.18 2.84 32.56
C GLU A 385 31.85 3.07 33.32
N ASN A 386 31.45 2.12 34.19
CA ASN A 386 30.19 2.16 34.93
C ASN A 386 30.03 3.38 35.86
N ASP A 387 31.12 3.95 36.29
CA ASP A 387 31.19 5.17 37.09
C ASP A 387 30.58 6.38 36.39
N LYS A 388 30.57 6.42 35.05
CA LYS A 388 30.00 7.49 34.25
C LYS A 388 28.48 7.42 34.09
N LYS A 389 27.81 6.38 34.62
CA LYS A 389 26.36 6.15 34.46
C LYS A 389 25.51 7.36 34.83
N VAL A 390 25.80 7.97 36.00
CA VAL A 390 25.00 9.12 36.49
C VAL A 390 25.06 10.29 35.50
N GLU A 391 26.25 10.59 34.99
CA GLU A 391 26.41 11.70 34.05
C GLU A 391 25.83 11.39 32.69
N CYS A 392 25.99 10.17 32.17
CA CYS A 392 25.33 9.73 30.94
C CYS A 392 23.80 9.84 31.02
N LEU A 393 23.20 9.42 32.14
CA LEU A 393 21.76 9.57 32.39
C LEU A 393 21.34 11.05 32.47
N LYS A 394 22.16 11.91 33.05
CA LYS A 394 21.91 13.35 33.12
C LYS A 394 21.96 13.99 31.73
N ILE A 395 22.96 13.66 30.93
CA ILE A 395 23.11 14.10 29.53
C ILE A 395 21.90 13.66 28.71
N TYR A 396 21.53 12.40 28.78
CA TYR A 396 20.35 11.85 28.09
C TYR A 396 19.06 12.59 28.43
N ARG A 397 18.85 12.90 29.71
CA ARG A 397 17.61 13.53 30.21
C ARG A 397 17.53 15.03 29.93
N ASN A 398 18.66 15.72 29.92
CA ASN A 398 18.72 17.18 29.77
C ASN A 398 19.16 17.62 28.36
N GLN A 399 19.16 16.71 27.40
CA GLN A 399 19.53 17.02 26.03
C GLN A 399 18.59 18.05 25.39
N LEU A 400 19.11 18.81 24.46
CA LEU A 400 18.31 19.47 23.44
C LEU A 400 18.16 18.47 22.28
N PRO A 401 16.98 17.84 22.12
CA PRO A 401 16.85 16.71 21.20
C PRO A 401 16.80 17.16 19.74
N GLU A 402 17.40 16.36 18.86
CA GLU A 402 17.28 16.51 17.40
C GLU A 402 16.04 15.70 16.96
N ILE A 403 14.85 16.32 17.02
CA ILE A 403 13.56 15.70 16.74
C ILE A 403 12.70 16.58 15.83
N GLU A 404 11.86 15.96 15.01
CA GLU A 404 10.90 16.61 14.12
C GLU A 404 9.55 15.91 14.14
N LEU A 405 8.49 16.68 13.89
CA LEU A 405 7.13 16.15 13.80
C LEU A 405 6.98 15.21 12.60
N TYR A 406 6.04 14.29 12.71
CA TYR A 406 5.61 13.56 11.53
C TYR A 406 4.98 14.50 10.50
N ASP A 407 5.14 14.16 9.22
CA ASP A 407 4.56 14.91 8.11
C ASP A 407 3.04 15.06 8.28
N GLY A 408 2.52 16.28 8.11
CA GLY A 408 1.09 16.57 8.16
C GLY A 408 0.52 16.87 9.55
N VAL A 409 1.32 16.81 10.62
CA VAL A 409 0.85 17.12 12.00
C VAL A 409 0.41 18.57 12.11
N ILE A 410 1.19 19.51 11.60
CA ILE A 410 0.88 20.95 11.66
C ILE A 410 -0.40 21.24 10.89
N GLU A 411 -0.50 20.75 9.66
CA GLU A 411 -1.70 20.93 8.82
C GLU A 411 -2.95 20.32 9.48
N LEU A 412 -2.81 19.21 10.20
CA LEU A 412 -3.91 18.64 10.97
C LEU A 412 -4.38 19.58 12.05
N ILE A 413 -3.45 20.03 12.89
CA ILE A 413 -3.76 20.93 14.03
C ILE A 413 -4.44 22.21 13.52
N GLU A 414 -3.91 22.80 12.43
CA GLU A 414 -4.50 23.99 11.83
C GLU A 414 -5.90 23.75 11.29
N LYS A 415 -6.13 22.63 10.59
CA LYS A 415 -7.46 22.25 10.09
C LYS A 415 -8.48 22.04 11.21
N LEU A 416 -8.06 21.43 12.32
CA LEU A 416 -8.93 21.24 13.48
C LEU A 416 -9.33 22.60 14.09
N LYS A 417 -8.37 23.50 14.26
CA LYS A 417 -8.60 24.85 14.77
C LYS A 417 -9.54 25.67 13.87
N VAL A 418 -9.34 25.62 12.55
CA VAL A 418 -10.22 26.30 11.58
C VAL A 418 -11.66 25.79 11.68
N LYS A 419 -11.86 24.50 12.00
CA LYS A 419 -13.19 23.92 12.28
C LYS A 419 -13.75 24.26 13.64
N GLY A 420 -13.04 25.03 14.47
CA GLY A 420 -13.44 25.35 15.83
C GLY A 420 -13.28 24.21 16.84
N ILE A 421 -12.52 23.18 16.50
CA ILE A 421 -12.24 22.03 17.37
C ILE A 421 -11.07 22.39 18.30
N LYS A 422 -11.25 22.19 19.60
CA LYS A 422 -10.20 22.36 20.60
C LYS A 422 -9.12 21.30 20.42
N VAL A 423 -7.85 21.70 20.51
CA VAL A 423 -6.71 20.77 20.39
C VAL A 423 -5.86 20.86 21.65
N GLY A 424 -5.54 19.71 22.23
CA GLY A 424 -4.70 19.61 23.42
C GLY A 424 -3.72 18.45 23.37
N ILE A 425 -2.76 18.44 24.29
CA ILE A 425 -1.80 17.36 24.50
C ILE A 425 -1.88 16.88 25.94
N ILE A 426 -1.91 15.55 26.13
CA ILE A 426 -1.67 14.89 27.41
C ILE A 426 -0.53 13.92 27.23
N THR A 427 0.60 14.20 27.87
CA THR A 427 1.82 13.39 27.74
C THR A 427 2.37 12.98 29.09
N ASP A 428 2.88 11.76 29.17
CA ASP A 428 3.54 11.20 30.36
C ASP A 428 5.03 11.54 30.38
N GLY A 429 5.56 11.88 31.51
CA GLY A 429 7.00 12.00 31.67
C GLY A 429 7.42 13.18 32.55
N ARG A 430 8.73 13.30 32.71
CA ARG A 430 9.33 14.38 33.50
C ARG A 430 9.08 15.72 32.84
N PRO A 431 8.67 16.77 33.61
CA PRO A 431 8.33 18.08 33.07
C PRO A 431 9.40 18.68 32.18
N GLU A 432 10.66 18.64 32.62
CA GLU A 432 11.78 19.25 31.89
C GLU A 432 11.95 18.61 30.51
N GLY A 433 11.90 17.28 30.46
CA GLY A 433 12.07 16.52 29.20
C GLY A 433 10.92 16.77 28.23
N GLN A 434 9.66 16.69 28.70
CA GLN A 434 8.49 16.89 27.85
C GLN A 434 8.36 18.35 27.39
N ARG A 435 8.67 19.32 28.23
CA ARG A 435 8.69 20.74 27.84
C ARG A 435 9.78 21.02 26.81
N SER A 436 10.97 20.42 26.93
CA SER A 436 12.03 20.52 25.94
C SER A 436 11.58 19.99 24.57
N LYS A 437 10.95 18.80 24.52
CA LYS A 437 10.40 18.21 23.28
C LYS A 437 9.34 19.13 22.65
N LEU A 438 8.35 19.57 23.43
CA LEU A 438 7.28 20.47 22.96
C LEU A 438 7.82 21.77 22.35
N LYS A 439 8.84 22.35 22.98
CA LYS A 439 9.50 23.56 22.51
C LYS A 439 10.27 23.36 21.21
N ILE A 440 11.04 22.28 21.11
CA ILE A 440 11.80 21.94 19.88
C ILE A 440 10.86 21.66 18.72
N LEU A 441 9.77 20.94 18.97
CA LEU A 441 8.74 20.65 17.98
C LEU A 441 7.84 21.84 17.65
N GLY A 442 7.97 22.98 18.37
CA GLY A 442 7.17 24.18 18.16
C GLY A 442 5.70 24.05 18.58
N LEU A 443 5.35 22.94 19.26
CA LEU A 443 3.97 22.64 19.65
C LEU A 443 3.46 23.57 20.74
N ASP A 444 4.33 24.05 21.61
CA ASP A 444 4.02 25.02 22.68
C ASP A 444 3.55 26.39 22.15
N LYS A 445 3.85 26.71 20.89
CA LYS A 445 3.42 27.94 20.22
C LYS A 445 2.05 27.81 19.55
N ILE A 446 1.66 26.59 19.21
CA ILE A 446 0.44 26.32 18.44
C ILE A 446 -0.64 25.63 19.25
N ILE A 447 -0.34 24.99 20.39
CA ILE A 447 -1.30 24.32 21.28
C ILE A 447 -1.19 24.95 22.67
N GLU A 448 -2.30 25.56 23.12
CA GLU A 448 -2.36 26.21 24.43
C GLU A 448 -2.63 25.22 25.58
N ASP A 449 -3.32 24.13 25.28
CA ASP A 449 -3.82 23.18 26.27
C ASP A 449 -2.91 21.94 26.33
N ILE A 450 -1.85 22.03 27.12
CA ILE A 450 -0.87 20.97 27.32
C ILE A 450 -0.85 20.56 28.78
N ILE A 451 -0.96 19.25 29.04
CA ILE A 451 -0.83 18.65 30.36
C ILE A 451 0.32 17.62 30.32
N ILE A 452 1.33 17.85 31.13
CA ILE A 452 2.35 16.87 31.45
C ILE A 452 1.92 16.20 32.74
N THR A 453 1.68 14.90 32.70
CA THR A 453 1.04 14.20 33.84
C THR A 453 1.82 14.30 35.14
N ASP A 454 3.17 14.28 35.10
CA ASP A 454 4.00 14.40 36.30
C ASP A 454 3.88 15.78 36.98
N GLU A 455 3.45 16.83 36.25
CA GLU A 455 3.17 18.17 36.83
C GLU A 455 1.92 18.18 37.71
N LEU A 456 1.06 17.18 37.60
CA LEU A 456 -0.13 17.05 38.44
C LEU A 456 0.18 16.53 39.85
N GLY A 457 1.42 16.10 40.09
CA GLY A 457 1.87 15.65 41.40
C GLY A 457 2.74 14.40 41.39
N GLY A 458 3.20 13.96 40.22
CA GLY A 458 4.16 12.87 40.09
C GLY A 458 3.68 11.68 39.26
N ILE A 459 4.44 10.59 39.27
CA ILE A 459 4.27 9.43 38.39
C ILE A 459 2.93 8.70 38.52
N GLN A 460 2.25 8.82 39.65
CA GLN A 460 0.93 8.22 39.88
C GLN A 460 -0.18 8.85 39.04
N PHE A 461 0.05 10.02 38.44
CA PHE A 461 -0.87 10.69 37.55
C PHE A 461 -0.68 10.35 36.07
N ARG A 462 0.35 9.55 35.76
CA ARG A 462 0.57 9.05 34.41
C ARG A 462 -0.59 8.16 33.94
N LYS A 463 -0.82 8.12 32.67
CA LYS A 463 -1.78 7.21 32.05
C LYS A 463 -1.47 5.75 32.46
N PRO A 464 -2.45 4.97 32.86
CA PRO A 464 -3.90 5.13 32.61
C PRO A 464 -4.70 5.95 33.64
N CYS A 465 -4.08 6.77 34.49
CA CYS A 465 -4.81 7.65 35.40
C CYS A 465 -5.66 8.67 34.60
N ASP A 466 -6.93 8.82 34.99
CA ASP A 466 -7.90 9.65 34.27
C ASP A 466 -7.89 11.14 34.63
N ILE A 467 -7.12 11.54 35.66
CA ILE A 467 -7.10 12.90 36.19
C ILE A 467 -6.74 13.94 35.12
N ALA A 468 -5.73 13.68 34.30
CA ALA A 468 -5.32 14.59 33.22
C ALA A 468 -6.48 14.85 32.24
N PHE A 469 -7.22 13.81 31.87
CA PHE A 469 -8.39 13.90 30.99
C PHE A 469 -9.53 14.72 31.64
N ARG A 470 -9.78 14.53 32.91
CA ARG A 470 -10.78 15.32 33.68
C ARG A 470 -10.37 16.79 33.78
N VAL A 471 -9.09 17.08 33.99
CA VAL A 471 -8.58 18.47 34.01
C VAL A 471 -8.81 19.12 32.65
N MET A 472 -8.44 18.44 31.56
CA MET A 472 -8.63 18.94 30.20
C MET A 472 -10.11 19.15 29.87
N GLN A 473 -10.96 18.19 30.21
CA GLN A 473 -12.40 18.25 30.01
C GLN A 473 -13.04 19.47 30.75
N ARG A 474 -12.67 19.69 32.02
CA ARG A 474 -13.14 20.83 32.79
C ARG A 474 -12.70 22.16 32.18
N LYS A 475 -11.45 22.24 31.76
CA LYS A 475 -10.89 23.44 31.10
C LYS A 475 -11.64 23.77 29.80
N TRP A 476 -12.02 22.78 29.03
CA TRP A 476 -12.73 22.97 27.77
C TRP A 476 -14.23 23.15 27.93
N GLY A 477 -14.83 22.62 28.99
CA GLY A 477 -16.30 22.58 29.18
C GLY A 477 -17.00 21.69 28.14
N ILE A 478 -16.29 20.71 27.55
CA ILE A 478 -16.78 19.81 26.51
C ILE A 478 -17.08 18.45 27.15
N PRO A 479 -18.26 17.84 26.91
CA PRO A 479 -18.54 16.48 27.35
C PRO A 479 -17.57 15.46 26.80
N PHE A 480 -17.26 14.40 27.54
CA PHE A 480 -16.30 13.37 27.12
C PHE A 480 -16.65 12.70 25.79
N GLU A 481 -17.94 12.52 25.50
CA GLU A 481 -18.45 11.92 24.26
C GLU A 481 -18.14 12.76 23.02
N GLN A 482 -17.82 14.05 23.21
CA GLN A 482 -17.42 14.99 22.14
C GLN A 482 -15.91 15.21 22.08
N ILE A 483 -15.14 14.45 22.87
CA ILE A 483 -13.67 14.50 22.89
C ILE A 483 -13.12 13.17 22.35
N ILE A 484 -12.13 13.26 21.48
CA ILE A 484 -11.37 12.10 21.02
C ILE A 484 -9.93 12.19 21.50
N TYR A 485 -9.41 11.09 21.99
CA TYR A 485 -8.00 10.94 22.33
C TYR A 485 -7.27 10.12 21.26
N VAL A 486 -6.09 10.59 20.84
CA VAL A 486 -5.23 9.92 19.85
C VAL A 486 -3.92 9.56 20.54
N GLY A 487 -3.55 8.27 20.50
CA GLY A 487 -2.33 7.77 21.14
C GLY A 487 -1.86 6.45 20.53
N ASP A 488 -0.65 6.03 20.87
CA ASP A 488 0.03 4.87 20.31
C ASP A 488 0.06 3.63 21.22
N ASN A 489 -0.26 3.77 22.52
CA ASN A 489 -0.08 2.71 23.50
C ASN A 489 -1.40 2.09 23.98
N LEU A 490 -1.72 0.90 23.45
CA LEU A 490 -2.96 0.16 23.79
C LEU A 490 -3.12 -0.16 25.27
N ASN A 491 -2.02 -0.29 26.02
CA ASN A 491 -2.06 -0.73 27.42
C ASN A 491 -2.31 0.41 28.41
N LYS A 492 -1.93 1.65 28.06
CA LYS A 492 -2.03 2.79 28.99
C LYS A 492 -2.97 3.91 28.49
N ASP A 493 -2.99 4.20 27.17
CA ASP A 493 -3.66 5.39 26.64
C ASP A 493 -5.18 5.32 26.70
N PHE A 494 -5.76 4.15 26.45
CA PHE A 494 -7.20 4.04 26.18
C PHE A 494 -8.02 3.50 27.35
N GLN A 495 -7.39 3.09 28.45
CA GLN A 495 -8.12 2.59 29.62
C GLN A 495 -8.95 3.71 30.26
N ALA A 496 -8.36 4.88 30.47
CA ALA A 496 -9.06 6.04 30.97
C ALA A 496 -10.18 6.48 30.01
N CYS A 497 -9.93 6.48 28.71
CA CYS A 497 -10.94 6.84 27.71
C CYS A 497 -12.18 5.96 27.78
N ARG A 498 -12.00 4.63 27.92
CA ARG A 498 -13.11 3.68 28.06
C ARG A 498 -13.93 3.94 29.33
N GLN A 499 -13.28 4.22 30.46
CA GLN A 499 -13.93 4.51 31.73
C GLN A 499 -14.72 5.83 31.72
N LEU A 500 -14.24 6.81 30.95
CA LEU A 500 -14.85 8.15 30.85
C LEU A 500 -15.89 8.28 29.73
N GLY A 501 -16.10 7.22 28.91
CA GLY A 501 -16.95 7.28 27.72
C GLY A 501 -16.39 8.16 26.61
N MET A 502 -15.09 8.43 26.63
CA MET A 502 -14.41 9.18 25.59
C MET A 502 -14.20 8.31 24.33
N ARG A 503 -14.25 8.95 23.19
CA ARG A 503 -13.76 8.34 21.95
C ARG A 503 -12.25 8.27 21.97
N TRP A 504 -11.67 7.31 21.27
CA TRP A 504 -10.23 7.17 21.16
C TRP A 504 -9.81 6.60 19.81
N LYS A 505 -8.60 6.94 19.41
CA LYS A 505 -7.99 6.48 18.18
C LYS A 505 -6.60 5.95 18.45
N TYR A 506 -6.40 4.67 18.13
CA TYR A 506 -5.08 4.08 18.14
C TYR A 506 -4.31 4.54 16.91
N PHE A 507 -3.08 4.98 17.12
CA PHE A 507 -2.19 5.43 16.08
C PHE A 507 -0.84 4.71 16.17
N ARG A 508 -0.39 4.13 15.06
CA ARG A 508 0.96 3.62 14.87
C ARG A 508 1.50 4.14 13.55
N ASN A 509 2.63 4.84 13.59
CA ASN A 509 3.23 5.39 12.38
C ASN A 509 3.98 4.35 11.53
N GLU A 510 4.26 3.16 12.07
CA GLU A 510 4.91 2.05 11.36
C GLU A 510 4.20 1.68 10.04
N ASP A 511 2.91 1.98 9.93
CA ASP A 511 2.09 1.68 8.75
C ASP A 511 1.98 2.84 7.76
N GLY A 512 2.64 3.98 7.97
CA GLY A 512 2.51 5.17 7.13
C GLY A 512 1.09 5.77 7.09
N LEU A 513 0.29 5.54 8.13
CA LEU A 513 -1.15 5.82 8.18
C LEU A 513 -1.50 7.19 8.78
N TYR A 514 -0.54 8.05 9.06
CA TYR A 514 -0.80 9.34 9.73
C TYR A 514 -1.87 10.17 9.02
N PHE A 515 -1.83 10.20 7.69
CA PHE A 515 -2.81 10.90 6.87
C PHE A 515 -4.25 10.36 6.96
N ASN A 516 -4.44 9.12 7.42
CA ASN A 516 -5.78 8.54 7.58
C ASN A 516 -6.50 8.99 8.86
N ILE A 517 -5.76 9.39 9.90
CA ILE A 517 -6.37 10.02 11.11
C ILE A 517 -7.02 11.33 10.72
N LEU A 518 -6.37 12.13 9.85
CA LEU A 518 -6.88 13.40 9.32
C LEU A 518 -8.25 13.31 8.66
N ARG A 519 -8.61 12.17 8.11
CA ARG A 519 -9.87 11.97 7.38
C ARG A 519 -11.03 11.57 8.26
N LYS A 520 -10.73 11.14 9.49
CA LYS A 520 -11.71 10.57 10.44
C LYS A 520 -12.05 11.48 11.60
N ILE A 521 -11.37 12.61 11.72
CA ILE A 521 -11.65 13.71 12.62
C ILE A 521 -12.11 14.91 11.78
#